data_b28284a49cee39b4fdabba981d80836b
#
_entry.id   b28284a49cee39b4fdabba981d80836b
#
_cell.length_a   1.000
_cell.length_b   1.000
_cell.length_c   1.000
_cell.angle_alpha   90.00
_cell.angle_beta   90.00
_cell.angle_gamma   90.00
#
_symmetry.space_group_name_H-M   'P 1'
#
loop_
_entity.id
_entity.type
_entity.pdbx_description
1 polymer ?
#
loop_
_entity_poly.entity_id
_entity_poly.type
_entity_poly.pdbx_seq_one_letter_code
_entity_poly.pdbx_strand_id
1 'polypeptide(L)'
;AFKVDYVKVDGIYVANALQSERDRGFISAMVDLARTVGAQVVAERIETEAEATLMKELGVRYGQGYLFGKPEMELATRTAGLSWQDQ
;
A
#
# COMPACT_ATOMS: atom_id res chain seq x y z
N ALA A 1 -14.72 10.79 -18.75
CA ALA A 1 -14.28 10.64 -17.37
C ALA A 1 -13.27 9.51 -17.25
N PHE A 2 -12.32 9.71 -16.41
CA PHE A 2 -11.29 8.70 -16.20
C PHE A 2 -11.75 7.70 -15.16
N LYS A 3 -11.49 6.46 -15.46
CA LYS A 3 -11.74 5.38 -14.54
C LYS A 3 -10.45 5.12 -13.79
N VAL A 4 -10.53 5.09 -12.47
CA VAL A 4 -9.37 4.78 -11.66
C VAL A 4 -9.27 3.27 -11.55
N ASP A 5 -8.14 2.73 -11.97
CA ASP A 5 -7.88 1.30 -11.85
C ASP A 5 -7.06 1.04 -10.61
N TYR A 6 -7.25 -0.13 -10.02
CA TYR A 6 -6.52 -0.54 -8.84
C TYR A 6 -5.69 -1.78 -9.15
N VAL A 7 -4.50 -1.80 -8.60
CA VAL A 7 -3.63 -2.97 -8.64
C VAL A 7 -3.47 -3.45 -7.21
N LYS A 8 -3.81 -4.70 -6.97
CA LYS A 8 -3.74 -5.25 -5.62
C LYS A 8 -2.45 -6.02 -5.42
N VAL A 9 -1.80 -5.75 -4.29
CA VAL A 9 -0.62 -6.50 -3.87
C VAL A 9 -1.09 -7.58 -2.92
N ASP A 10 -0.88 -8.84 -3.29
CA ASP A 10 -1.28 -9.97 -2.47
C ASP A 10 -0.61 -9.89 -1.10
N GLY A 11 -1.35 -10.28 -0.07
CA GLY A 11 -0.85 -10.21 1.29
C GLY A 11 0.42 -10.99 1.54
N ILE A 12 0.70 -12.01 0.76
CA ILE A 12 1.94 -12.75 0.94
C ILE A 12 3.16 -11.85 0.64
N TYR A 13 3.05 -10.98 -0.35
CA TYR A 13 4.13 -10.03 -0.64
C TYR A 13 4.24 -8.96 0.44
N VAL A 14 3.11 -8.54 1.01
CA VAL A 14 3.11 -7.59 2.10
C VAL A 14 3.87 -8.17 3.30
N ALA A 15 3.54 -9.40 3.68
CA ALA A 15 4.19 -10.05 4.81
C ALA A 15 5.69 -10.28 4.55
N ASN A 16 6.01 -10.76 3.35
CA ASN A 16 7.40 -11.09 3.03
C ASN A 16 8.28 -9.86 2.90
N ALA A 17 7.70 -8.72 2.54
CA ALA A 17 8.48 -7.50 2.32
C ALA A 17 9.24 -7.04 3.56
N LEU A 18 8.75 -7.40 4.76
CA LEU A 18 9.47 -7.05 5.98
C LEU A 18 10.84 -7.72 6.06
N GLN A 19 11.02 -8.85 5.38
CA GLN A 19 12.24 -9.64 5.47
C GLN A 19 12.93 -9.81 4.13
N SER A 20 12.36 -9.29 3.06
CA SER A 20 12.88 -9.51 1.73
C SER A 20 13.07 -8.20 0.99
N GLU A 21 14.31 -7.85 0.76
CA GLU A 21 14.65 -6.67 -0.04
C GLU A 21 14.12 -6.81 -1.46
N ARG A 22 14.16 -8.03 -1.99
CA ARG A 22 13.64 -8.31 -3.32
C ARG A 22 12.15 -7.99 -3.41
N ASP A 23 11.37 -8.40 -2.41
CA ASP A 23 9.94 -8.15 -2.41
C ASP A 23 9.62 -6.68 -2.21
N ARG A 24 10.41 -5.98 -1.40
CA ARG A 24 10.29 -4.52 -1.28
C ARG A 24 10.53 -3.85 -2.62
N GLY A 25 11.56 -4.28 -3.33
CA GLY A 25 11.86 -3.74 -4.65
C GLY A 25 10.76 -4.00 -5.65
N PHE A 26 10.17 -5.18 -5.59
CA PHE A 26 9.07 -5.54 -6.46
C PHE A 26 7.86 -4.62 -6.23
N ILE A 27 7.48 -4.42 -4.97
CA ILE A 27 6.35 -3.55 -4.64
C ILE A 27 6.63 -2.11 -5.04
N SER A 28 7.84 -1.64 -4.80
CA SER A 28 8.23 -0.29 -5.19
C SER A 28 8.14 -0.10 -6.71
N ALA A 29 8.58 -1.09 -7.47
CA ALA A 29 8.49 -1.05 -8.92
C ALA A 29 7.03 -1.05 -9.39
N MET A 30 6.17 -1.83 -8.74
CA MET A 30 4.75 -1.84 -9.05
C MET A 30 4.11 -0.48 -8.81
N VAL A 31 4.49 0.17 -7.72
CA VAL A 31 3.97 1.50 -7.39
C VAL A 31 4.35 2.49 -8.47
N ASP A 32 5.61 2.44 -8.90
CA ASP A 32 6.08 3.36 -9.94
C ASP A 32 5.37 3.13 -11.26
N LEU A 33 5.20 1.88 -11.63
CA LEU A 33 4.51 1.53 -12.86
C LEU A 33 3.04 1.96 -12.79
N ALA A 34 2.39 1.70 -11.68
CA ALA A 34 1.00 2.09 -11.50
C ALA A 34 0.82 3.59 -11.63
N ARG A 35 1.74 4.34 -11.03
CA ARG A 35 1.71 5.80 -11.12
C ARG A 35 1.79 6.26 -12.57
N THR A 36 2.62 5.59 -13.36
CA THR A 36 2.81 5.95 -14.77
C THR A 36 1.54 5.77 -15.58
N VAL A 37 0.74 4.75 -15.26
CA VAL A 37 -0.49 4.47 -16.01
C VAL A 37 -1.74 5.01 -15.33
N GLY A 38 -1.59 5.73 -14.23
CA GLY A 38 -2.73 6.33 -13.54
C GLY A 38 -3.50 5.38 -12.65
N ALA A 39 -2.91 4.27 -12.26
CA ALA A 39 -3.54 3.30 -11.37
C ALA A 39 -3.11 3.54 -9.92
N GLN A 40 -3.89 2.97 -9.00
CA GLN A 40 -3.59 3.03 -7.57
C GLN A 40 -3.23 1.63 -7.09
N VAL A 41 -2.32 1.56 -6.13
CA VAL A 41 -1.91 0.27 -5.56
C VAL A 41 -2.58 0.08 -4.22
N VAL A 42 -3.13 -1.11 -4.02
CA VAL A 42 -3.78 -1.50 -2.77
C VAL A 42 -3.06 -2.71 -2.21
N ALA A 43 -2.54 -2.59 -1.00
CA ALA A 43 -1.89 -3.71 -0.32
C ALA A 43 -2.93 -4.49 0.48
N GLU A 44 -2.96 -5.79 0.31
CA GLU A 44 -3.93 -6.66 0.97
C GLU A 44 -3.34 -7.29 2.22
N ARG A 45 -4.20 -7.60 3.18
CA ARG A 45 -3.85 -8.32 4.40
C ARG A 45 -2.78 -7.63 5.23
N ILE A 46 -2.96 -6.34 5.44
CA ILE A 46 -2.09 -5.64 6.36
C ILE A 46 -2.57 -5.95 7.77
N GLU A 47 -1.74 -6.65 8.52
CA GLU A 47 -2.11 -7.15 9.83
C GLU A 47 -1.30 -6.54 10.97
N THR A 48 -0.21 -5.85 10.66
CA THR A 48 0.66 -5.26 11.68
C THR A 48 1.00 -3.83 11.31
N GLU A 49 1.37 -3.06 12.34
CA GLU A 49 1.84 -1.70 12.14
C GLU A 49 3.11 -1.66 11.29
N ALA A 50 3.98 -2.65 11.49
CA ALA A 50 5.21 -2.72 10.72
C ALA A 50 4.92 -2.86 9.23
N GLU A 51 3.95 -3.71 8.89
CA GLU A 51 3.55 -3.88 7.50
C GLU A 51 2.95 -2.60 6.93
N ALA A 52 2.10 -1.94 7.69
CA ALA A 52 1.48 -0.69 7.25
C ALA A 52 2.54 0.38 7.02
N THR A 53 3.48 0.51 7.93
CA THR A 53 4.55 1.50 7.81
C THR A 53 5.41 1.23 6.59
N LEU A 54 5.76 -0.03 6.37
CA LEU A 54 6.57 -0.38 5.21
C LEU A 54 5.84 -0.11 3.90
N MET A 55 4.57 -0.49 3.82
CA MET A 55 3.79 -0.23 2.60
C MET A 55 3.72 1.26 2.29
N LYS A 56 3.54 2.05 3.32
CA LYS A 56 3.59 3.50 3.27
C LYS A 56 4.90 3.99 2.66
N GLU A 57 6.00 3.51 3.20
CA GLU A 57 7.34 3.90 2.75
C GLU A 57 7.60 3.52 1.30
N LEU A 58 6.99 2.43 0.85
CA LEU A 58 7.14 1.99 -0.52
C LEU A 58 6.21 2.71 -1.49
N GLY A 59 5.36 3.59 -0.98
CA GLY A 59 4.48 4.41 -1.83
C GLY A 59 3.10 3.84 -2.07
N VAL A 60 2.73 2.76 -1.36
CA VAL A 60 1.39 2.19 -1.48
C VAL A 60 0.39 3.11 -0.81
N ARG A 61 -0.69 3.44 -1.51
CA ARG A 61 -1.64 4.44 -1.04
C ARG A 61 -2.79 3.86 -0.22
N TYR A 62 -3.22 2.65 -0.54
CA TYR A 62 -4.38 2.06 0.11
C TYR A 62 -4.02 0.71 0.70
N GLY A 63 -4.72 0.34 1.75
CA GLY A 63 -4.52 -0.95 2.39
C GLY A 63 -5.81 -1.58 2.84
N GLN A 64 -5.80 -2.91 2.91
CA GLN A 64 -6.89 -3.72 3.44
C GLN A 64 -6.31 -4.60 4.52
N GLY A 65 -7.08 -4.90 5.55
CA GLY A 65 -6.63 -5.85 6.54
C GLY A 65 -7.19 -5.60 7.91
N TYR A 66 -6.89 -6.51 8.81
CA TYR A 66 -7.42 -6.49 10.17
C TYR A 66 -6.91 -5.31 10.99
N LEU A 67 -5.75 -4.81 10.66
CA LEU A 67 -5.18 -3.67 11.36
C LEU A 67 -6.14 -2.48 11.39
N PHE A 68 -6.91 -2.31 10.31
CA PHE A 68 -7.78 -1.14 10.18
C PHE A 68 -9.20 -1.38 10.67
N GLY A 69 -9.55 -2.63 10.96
CA GLY A 69 -10.91 -2.97 11.36
C GLY A 69 -11.94 -2.81 10.25
N LYS A 70 -11.50 -2.57 9.03
CA LYS A 70 -12.34 -2.40 7.86
C LYS A 70 -11.71 -3.12 6.68
N PRO A 71 -12.54 -3.52 5.70
CA PRO A 71 -11.99 -4.19 4.53
C PRO A 71 -10.97 -3.36 3.77
N GLU A 72 -11.14 -2.04 3.78
CA GLU A 72 -10.27 -1.17 3.00
C GLU A 72 -10.15 0.18 3.66
N MET A 73 -8.95 0.73 3.63
CA MET A 73 -8.71 2.05 4.17
C MET A 73 -7.61 2.73 3.38
N GLU A 74 -7.77 4.00 3.13
CA GLU A 74 -6.74 4.80 2.48
C GLU A 74 -5.62 5.06 3.49
N LEU A 75 -4.44 4.56 3.19
CA LEU A 75 -3.30 4.66 4.10
C LEU A 75 -2.76 6.08 4.17
N ALA A 76 -2.86 6.83 3.09
CA ALA A 76 -2.29 8.16 3.01
C ALA A 76 -2.99 9.18 3.90
N THR A 77 -4.26 8.94 4.23
CA THR A 77 -5.06 9.89 5.01
C THR A 77 -5.66 9.26 6.24
N ARG A 78 -5.00 8.27 6.78
CA ARG A 78 -5.55 7.49 7.89
C ARG A 78 -5.61 8.25 9.21
N THR A 79 -4.94 9.37 9.31
CA THR A 79 -4.95 10.16 10.53
C THR A 79 -5.50 11.53 10.25
N ALA A 80 -6.70 11.78 10.72
CA ALA A 80 -7.29 13.10 10.88
C ALA A 80 -6.77 14.15 9.89
N GLY A 81 -6.86 13.85 8.62
CA GLY A 81 -6.48 14.80 7.59
C GLY A 81 -5.01 14.84 7.26
N LEU A 82 -4.21 14.04 7.92
CA LEU A 82 -2.81 13.95 7.57
C LEU A 82 -2.62 12.88 6.51
N SER A 83 -1.91 13.25 5.49
CA SER A 83 -1.44 12.29 4.51
C SER A 83 -0.05 11.83 4.95
N TRP A 84 0.26 10.58 4.76
CA TRP A 84 1.61 10.15 5.08
C TRP A 84 2.65 10.80 4.17
N GLN A 85 2.22 11.30 3.03
CA GLN A 85 3.12 11.99 2.12
C GLN A 85 3.49 13.38 2.62
N ASP A 86 2.77 13.87 3.60
CA ASP A 86 3.02 15.17 4.23
C ASP A 86 3.96 15.07 5.42
N GLN A 87 4.37 13.88 5.75
CA GLN A 87 5.18 13.66 6.95
C GLN A 87 6.63 13.40 6.62
#